data_e8577697fc738d31b22f3eae6fd8f27a
#
_entry.id   e8577697fc738d31b22f3eae6fd8f27a
#
_cell.length_a   1.000
_cell.length_b   1.000
_cell.length_c   1.000
_cell.angle_alpha   90.00
_cell.angle_beta   90.00
_cell.angle_gamma   90.00
#
_symmetry.space_group_name_H-M   'P 1'
#
loop_
_entity.id
_entity.type
_entity.pdbx_description
1 polymer ?
#
loop_
_entity_poly.entity_id
_entity_poly.type
_entity_poly.pdbx_seq_one_letter_code
_entity_poly.pdbx_strand_id
1 'polypeptide(L)'
;MRQLSTVLVGAALCTLSLPLSASAQTPLFAPSEAPVRVAPSTARSVTAIELGPSSASALAPERAAERIALPIPGRPLVASKTGRVRVGDRTVWKGVVEGEEGSLVVLTTRGERTAGVVLTGDRAWQIVPQADGSHALAELELQDFQPCGVRGDEAPAAAHDGGAAGASAAASATASATGAATAGAIRVLELYTAEAERELGGRSSVELLIANSVDLANALFEDSGVGARLELAGTARWDGTASTELWTVLEALRTAPDVRALRKAHGADLVGLFVGGGGEYCGVGSLYDGNPELAYHVVSWSCAVGNMSYPHEVGHNLAAHHNPENAYGGTDGASRAHYLCGEFRTVMGYPDPCSAQTPRIAMFSSPLRSYRGQPVGIAGQRDNVAAMNRVASRAGLFAEDVFADTSACAADDATLCLRGGRFELTVLWTDADGTVRPARAVQMTDETGYFWFFRDGNVEVLTKVIDGCAVNGAFWTFLTGMTDRGLSVRVRDTRSGLARTYDSTPGRAFRPVQDTAAFPSCN
;
A
#
# COMPACT_ATOMS: atom_id res chain seq x y z
N MET A 1 -59.19 -19.23 70.42
CA MET A 1 -59.03 -17.87 70.00
C MET A 1 -57.57 -17.47 70.24
N ARG A 2 -56.72 -17.52 69.22
CA ARG A 2 -55.37 -17.01 69.24
C ARG A 2 -55.12 -16.34 67.83
N GLN A 3 -54.96 -15.05 67.87
CA GLN A 3 -54.58 -14.27 66.67
C GLN A 3 -53.10 -14.51 66.32
N LEU A 4 -52.86 -14.87 65.07
CA LEU A 4 -51.51 -14.83 64.48
C LEU A 4 -51.31 -13.49 63.81
N SER A 5 -50.34 -12.74 64.32
CA SER A 5 -49.85 -11.52 63.69
C SER A 5 -48.74 -11.87 62.66
N THR A 6 -48.99 -11.54 61.42
CA THR A 6 -48.02 -11.71 60.32
C THR A 6 -47.13 -10.45 60.24
N VAL A 7 -45.85 -10.63 60.47
CA VAL A 7 -44.85 -9.56 60.28
C VAL A 7 -44.34 -9.60 58.82
N LEU A 8 -44.63 -8.58 58.05
CA LEU A 8 -44.03 -8.34 56.72
C LEU A 8 -42.66 -7.68 56.92
N VAL A 9 -41.61 -8.41 56.54
CA VAL A 9 -40.26 -7.87 56.42
C VAL A 9 -40.09 -7.33 54.99
N GLY A 10 -40.10 -6.04 54.83
CA GLY A 10 -39.79 -5.38 53.56
C GLY A 10 -38.27 -5.38 53.31
N ALA A 11 -37.80 -6.10 52.30
CA ALA A 11 -36.43 -6.04 51.83
C ALA A 11 -36.29 -4.84 50.89
N ALA A 12 -35.60 -3.79 51.34
CA ALA A 12 -35.20 -2.66 50.49
C ALA A 12 -34.02 -3.11 49.64
N LEU A 13 -34.22 -3.31 48.33
CA LEU A 13 -33.16 -3.45 47.34
C LEU A 13 -32.52 -2.05 47.13
N CYS A 14 -31.35 -1.86 47.73
CA CYS A 14 -30.47 -0.73 47.43
C CYS A 14 -29.74 -1.06 46.11
N THR A 15 -30.21 -0.53 44.98
CA THR A 15 -29.47 -0.56 43.72
C THR A 15 -28.31 0.41 43.84
N LEU A 16 -27.12 -0.11 44.11
CA LEU A 16 -25.89 0.67 43.92
C LEU A 16 -25.67 0.83 42.38
N SER A 17 -26.07 1.97 41.86
CA SER A 17 -25.59 2.45 40.57
C SER A 17 -24.14 2.89 40.78
N LEU A 18 -23.19 2.02 40.43
CA LEU A 18 -21.80 2.39 40.27
C LEU A 18 -21.75 3.41 39.12
N PRO A 19 -21.15 4.59 39.30
CA PRO A 19 -20.90 5.45 38.15
C PRO A 19 -19.93 4.71 37.22
N LEU A 20 -20.34 4.47 35.97
CA LEU A 20 -19.40 4.15 34.91
C LEU A 20 -18.35 5.28 34.91
N SER A 21 -17.16 4.95 35.35
CA SER A 21 -16.01 5.85 35.20
C SER A 21 -15.86 6.12 33.71
N ALA A 22 -16.24 7.27 33.26
CA ALA A 22 -15.89 7.77 31.95
C ALA A 22 -14.37 7.73 31.89
N SER A 23 -13.80 6.76 31.19
CA SER A 23 -12.38 6.66 30.92
C SER A 23 -11.96 8.02 30.35
N ALA A 24 -11.11 8.75 31.06
CA ALA A 24 -10.65 10.06 30.64
C ALA A 24 -9.95 9.89 29.29
N GLN A 25 -10.56 10.44 28.25
CA GLN A 25 -10.00 10.37 26.89
C GLN A 25 -8.79 11.29 26.84
N THR A 26 -7.66 10.79 26.40
CA THR A 26 -6.46 11.59 26.23
C THR A 26 -6.60 12.46 24.98
N PRO A 27 -6.60 13.81 25.10
CA PRO A 27 -6.62 14.66 23.93
C PRO A 27 -5.32 14.47 23.14
N LEU A 28 -5.44 14.27 21.82
CA LEU A 28 -4.29 14.07 20.95
C LEU A 28 -3.44 15.34 20.82
N PHE A 29 -4.07 16.50 20.84
CA PHE A 29 -3.41 17.81 20.71
C PHE A 29 -4.16 18.89 21.49
N ALA A 30 -3.46 20.00 21.70
CA ALA A 30 -4.04 21.24 22.22
C ALA A 30 -3.81 22.38 21.23
N PRO A 31 -4.64 23.42 21.20
CA PRO A 31 -4.35 24.64 20.46
C PRO A 31 -3.01 25.24 20.91
N SER A 32 -2.27 25.81 19.97
CA SER A 32 -0.98 26.48 20.19
C SER A 32 -1.02 27.89 19.61
N GLU A 33 -0.19 28.78 20.13
CA GLU A 33 0.02 30.13 19.57
C GLU A 33 1.21 30.16 18.58
N ALA A 34 1.83 29.00 18.29
CA ALA A 34 2.94 28.94 17.36
C ALA A 34 2.51 29.41 15.95
N PRO A 35 3.35 30.12 15.21
CA PRO A 35 3.00 30.55 13.87
C PRO A 35 2.93 29.37 12.92
N VAL A 36 1.79 29.21 12.22
CA VAL A 36 1.68 28.22 11.14
C VAL A 36 2.36 28.76 9.90
N ARG A 37 3.30 27.98 9.36
CA ARG A 37 4.09 28.33 8.16
C ARG A 37 3.75 27.47 6.96
N VAL A 38 3.22 26.26 7.24
CA VAL A 38 2.92 25.25 6.22
C VAL A 38 1.49 24.78 6.41
N ALA A 39 0.69 24.91 5.35
CA ALA A 39 -0.66 24.35 5.28
C ALA A 39 -0.99 23.99 3.82
N PRO A 40 -1.87 23.00 3.58
CA PRO A 40 -2.37 22.70 2.23
C PRO A 40 -3.04 23.93 1.60
N SER A 41 -2.89 24.12 0.30
CA SER A 41 -3.49 25.23 -0.44
C SER A 41 -5.02 25.23 -0.41
N THR A 42 -5.63 24.07 -0.18
CA THR A 42 -7.07 23.85 -0.05
C THR A 42 -7.57 23.96 1.39
N ALA A 43 -6.75 24.47 2.31
CA ALA A 43 -7.15 24.61 3.71
C ALA A 43 -8.19 25.75 3.86
N ARG A 44 -9.38 25.39 4.33
CA ARG A 44 -10.45 26.34 4.71
C ARG A 44 -10.13 27.08 6.00
N SER A 45 -9.55 26.36 6.95
CA SER A 45 -9.07 26.91 8.21
C SER A 45 -7.80 26.18 8.66
N VAL A 46 -6.95 26.90 9.36
CA VAL A 46 -5.70 26.33 9.91
C VAL A 46 -5.54 26.78 11.36
N THR A 47 -5.29 25.82 12.23
CA THR A 47 -5.03 26.05 13.66
C THR A 47 -3.68 25.47 14.02
N ALA A 48 -2.83 26.28 14.67
CA ALA A 48 -1.62 25.75 15.27
C ALA A 48 -1.99 24.80 16.42
N ILE A 49 -1.36 23.65 16.46
CA ILE A 49 -1.59 22.66 17.52
C ILE A 49 -0.25 22.17 18.08
N GLU A 50 -0.29 21.78 19.32
CA GLU A 50 0.82 21.13 20.02
C GLU A 50 0.42 19.71 20.40
N LEU A 51 1.27 18.75 20.01
CA LEU A 51 1.14 17.36 20.43
C LEU A 51 1.78 17.25 21.83
N GLY A 52 0.98 17.03 22.84
CA GLY A 52 1.49 16.92 24.22
C GLY A 52 2.26 15.60 24.45
N PRO A 53 3.00 15.50 25.57
CA PRO A 53 3.69 14.26 25.97
C PRO A 53 2.75 13.05 26.07
N SER A 54 1.48 13.31 26.42
CA SER A 54 0.41 12.29 26.42
C SER A 54 0.07 11.78 25.03
N SER A 55 0.25 12.59 23.97
CA SER A 55 -0.01 12.20 22.58
C SER A 55 1.03 11.20 22.08
N ALA A 56 2.31 11.46 22.37
CA ALA A 56 3.39 10.52 22.06
C ALA A 56 3.14 9.17 22.79
N SER A 57 2.70 9.21 24.04
CA SER A 57 2.32 8.00 24.79
C SER A 57 1.06 7.31 24.23
N ALA A 58 0.05 8.09 23.84
CA ALA A 58 -1.20 7.55 23.25
C ALA A 58 -0.97 6.88 21.90
N LEU A 59 0.04 7.33 21.14
CA LEU A 59 0.43 6.77 19.84
C LEU A 59 1.61 5.78 19.95
N ALA A 60 2.23 5.65 21.14
CA ALA A 60 3.40 4.79 21.36
C ALA A 60 3.11 3.31 21.09
N PRO A 61 4.10 2.53 20.58
CA PRO A 61 3.88 1.15 20.17
C PRO A 61 3.34 0.22 21.27
N GLU A 62 3.70 0.45 22.52
CA GLU A 62 3.39 -0.48 23.60
C GLU A 62 2.11 -0.14 24.39
N ARG A 63 1.62 1.09 24.28
CA ARG A 63 0.50 1.63 25.08
C ARG A 63 -0.48 2.47 24.28
N ALA A 64 -0.63 2.20 22.96
CA ALA A 64 -1.53 2.99 22.14
C ALA A 64 -2.94 3.04 22.74
N ALA A 65 -3.45 4.26 22.91
CA ALA A 65 -4.78 4.47 23.41
C ALA A 65 -5.81 3.79 22.51
N GLU A 66 -6.78 3.12 23.12
CA GLU A 66 -7.91 2.53 22.40
C GLU A 66 -8.84 3.63 21.84
N ARG A 67 -8.87 4.79 22.52
CA ARG A 67 -9.68 5.94 22.15
C ARG A 67 -8.85 7.22 22.32
N ILE A 68 -8.91 8.08 21.31
CA ILE A 68 -8.25 9.40 21.34
C ILE A 68 -9.31 10.49 21.13
N ALA A 69 -9.19 11.58 21.86
CA ALA A 69 -9.97 12.77 21.60
C ALA A 69 -9.23 13.65 20.58
N LEU A 70 -9.95 14.09 19.57
CA LEU A 70 -9.51 15.01 18.53
C LEU A 70 -10.22 16.36 18.80
N PRO A 71 -9.60 17.29 19.55
CA PRO A 71 -10.23 18.57 19.91
C PRO A 71 -10.24 19.54 18.73
N ILE A 72 -10.91 19.16 17.64
CA ILE A 72 -11.06 19.97 16.44
C ILE A 72 -11.93 21.17 16.75
N PRO A 73 -11.51 22.41 16.43
CA PRO A 73 -12.28 23.61 16.67
C PRO A 73 -13.68 23.52 16.04
N GLY A 74 -14.71 23.78 16.83
CA GLY A 74 -16.12 23.74 16.38
C GLY A 74 -16.69 22.33 16.16
N ARG A 75 -15.89 21.28 16.12
CA ARG A 75 -16.32 19.87 15.96
C ARG A 75 -15.39 18.91 16.70
N PRO A 76 -15.41 18.89 18.03
CA PRO A 76 -14.61 17.92 18.79
C PRO A 76 -15.07 16.50 18.45
N LEU A 77 -14.13 15.62 18.09
CA LEU A 77 -14.37 14.25 17.69
C LEU A 77 -13.68 13.29 18.66
N VAL A 78 -14.15 12.07 18.69
CA VAL A 78 -13.49 10.93 19.35
C VAL A 78 -13.24 9.86 18.32
N ALA A 79 -12.03 9.35 18.26
CA ALA A 79 -11.68 8.25 17.40
C ALA A 79 -11.37 6.99 18.22
N SER A 80 -11.92 5.87 17.78
CA SER A 80 -11.68 4.53 18.32
C SER A 80 -10.70 3.79 17.44
N LYS A 81 -9.72 3.12 18.07
CA LYS A 81 -8.67 2.38 17.37
C LYS A 81 -9.23 1.15 16.67
N THR A 82 -8.90 0.97 15.39
CA THR A 82 -9.16 -0.24 14.63
C THR A 82 -7.89 -1.02 14.31
N GLY A 83 -6.74 -0.37 14.30
CA GLY A 83 -5.48 -1.00 14.02
C GLY A 83 -4.29 -0.19 14.49
N ARG A 84 -3.15 -0.88 14.58
CA ARG A 84 -1.86 -0.26 14.85
C ARG A 84 -0.76 -1.15 14.30
N VAL A 85 0.23 -0.52 13.69
CA VAL A 85 1.40 -1.23 13.20
C VAL A 85 2.65 -0.41 13.43
N ARG A 86 3.76 -1.08 13.74
CA ARG A 86 5.10 -0.50 13.72
C ARG A 86 5.76 -0.86 12.39
N VAL A 87 6.26 0.14 11.67
CA VAL A 87 6.92 -0.02 10.38
C VAL A 87 8.29 0.69 10.46
N GLY A 88 9.36 -0.08 10.65
CA GLY A 88 10.69 0.48 10.86
C GLY A 88 10.74 1.41 12.09
N ASP A 89 11.04 2.68 11.86
CA ASP A 89 11.18 3.73 12.88
C ASP A 89 9.88 4.50 13.16
N ARG A 90 8.78 4.17 12.47
CA ARG A 90 7.48 4.84 12.62
C ARG A 90 6.41 3.95 13.21
N THR A 91 5.44 4.58 13.84
CA THR A 91 4.21 3.95 14.33
C THR A 91 3.02 4.52 13.57
N VAL A 92 2.13 3.64 13.14
CA VAL A 92 0.86 3.99 12.50
C VAL A 92 -0.27 3.64 13.45
N TRP A 93 -1.11 4.61 13.79
CA TRP A 93 -2.36 4.43 14.50
C TRP A 93 -3.50 4.59 13.51
N LYS A 94 -4.37 3.58 13.40
CA LYS A 94 -5.56 3.58 12.55
C LYS A 94 -6.79 3.54 13.42
N GLY A 95 -7.82 4.29 13.06
CA GLY A 95 -9.08 4.31 13.78
C GLY A 95 -10.23 4.86 12.96
N VAL A 96 -11.40 4.88 13.57
CA VAL A 96 -12.64 5.45 13.03
C VAL A 96 -13.20 6.48 14.00
N VAL A 97 -13.85 7.51 13.48
CA VAL A 97 -14.55 8.51 14.30
C VAL A 97 -15.85 7.90 14.82
N GLU A 98 -16.06 7.97 16.12
CA GLU A 98 -17.27 7.41 16.76
C GLU A 98 -18.54 8.10 16.25
N GLY A 99 -19.50 7.29 15.82
CA GLY A 99 -20.77 7.80 15.28
C GLY A 99 -20.72 8.26 13.81
N GLU A 100 -19.54 8.19 13.15
CA GLU A 100 -19.36 8.60 11.75
C GLU A 100 -19.02 7.37 10.89
N GLU A 101 -20.02 6.75 10.28
CA GLU A 101 -19.83 5.60 9.40
C GLU A 101 -18.97 5.97 8.18
N GLY A 102 -18.03 5.09 7.83
CA GLY A 102 -17.09 5.28 6.71
C GLY A 102 -16.01 6.33 6.99
N SER A 103 -15.88 6.79 8.24
CA SER A 103 -14.77 7.63 8.65
C SER A 103 -13.45 6.85 8.75
N LEU A 104 -12.34 7.56 8.60
CA LEU A 104 -11.01 6.99 8.72
C LEU A 104 -10.07 8.00 9.39
N VAL A 105 -9.28 7.51 10.33
CA VAL A 105 -8.19 8.27 10.96
C VAL A 105 -6.90 7.49 10.77
N VAL A 106 -5.90 8.13 10.17
CA VAL A 106 -4.57 7.55 10.01
C VAL A 106 -3.54 8.55 10.53
N LEU A 107 -2.80 8.16 11.57
CA LEU A 107 -1.76 8.96 12.20
C LEU A 107 -0.44 8.22 12.07
N THR A 108 0.53 8.84 11.42
CA THR A 108 1.89 8.32 11.25
C THR A 108 2.84 9.13 12.11
N THR A 109 3.47 8.50 13.08
CA THR A 109 4.37 9.14 14.04
C THR A 109 5.78 8.62 13.90
N ARG A 110 6.75 9.54 13.82
CA ARG A 110 8.19 9.26 13.82
C ARG A 110 8.85 10.17 14.85
N GLY A 111 9.37 9.59 15.95
CA GLY A 111 9.84 10.36 17.08
C GLY A 111 8.70 11.21 17.70
N GLU A 112 8.91 12.50 17.81
CA GLU A 112 7.92 13.46 18.36
C GLU A 112 7.02 14.10 17.27
N ARG A 113 7.21 13.75 16.01
CA ARG A 113 6.48 14.34 14.89
C ARG A 113 5.39 13.40 14.39
N THR A 114 4.24 13.96 14.10
CA THR A 114 3.08 13.22 13.55
C THR A 114 2.54 13.93 12.32
N ALA A 115 2.40 13.19 11.23
CA ALA A 115 1.53 13.53 10.13
C ALA A 115 0.24 12.71 10.24
N GLY A 116 -0.89 13.26 9.82
CA GLY A 116 -2.13 12.52 9.94
C GLY A 116 -3.27 13.09 9.12
N VAL A 117 -4.29 12.27 8.96
CA VAL A 117 -5.54 12.65 8.30
C VAL A 117 -6.73 12.11 9.08
N VAL A 118 -7.78 12.91 9.15
CA VAL A 118 -9.09 12.54 9.68
C VAL A 118 -10.09 12.77 8.55
N LEU A 119 -10.71 11.71 8.07
CA LEU A 119 -11.71 11.71 7.02
C LEU A 119 -13.06 11.35 7.59
N THR A 120 -14.07 12.17 7.34
CA THR A 120 -15.49 11.86 7.55
C THR A 120 -16.21 11.92 6.21
N GLY A 121 -17.50 11.57 6.15
CA GLY A 121 -18.22 11.59 4.88
C GLY A 121 -18.30 12.98 4.22
N ASP A 122 -18.19 14.05 5.01
CA ASP A 122 -18.41 15.42 4.57
C ASP A 122 -17.21 16.36 4.78
N ARG A 123 -16.20 15.95 5.57
CA ARG A 123 -15.05 16.78 5.94
C ARG A 123 -13.75 15.99 6.01
N ALA A 124 -12.64 16.71 5.83
CA ALA A 124 -11.31 16.19 6.03
C ALA A 124 -10.46 17.20 6.83
N TRP A 125 -9.62 16.66 7.71
CA TRP A 125 -8.60 17.42 8.43
C TRP A 125 -7.25 16.76 8.25
N GLN A 126 -6.23 17.58 8.10
CA GLN A 126 -4.86 17.11 7.97
C GLN A 126 -4.00 17.67 9.09
N ILE A 127 -3.22 16.82 9.75
CA ILE A 127 -2.18 17.22 10.70
C ILE A 127 -0.88 17.33 9.91
N VAL A 128 -0.34 18.55 9.85
CA VAL A 128 0.87 18.88 9.08
C VAL A 128 1.99 19.26 10.04
N PRO A 129 3.08 18.49 10.09
CA PRO A 129 4.23 18.84 10.92
C PRO A 129 4.93 20.09 10.36
N GLN A 130 5.31 21.02 11.24
CA GLN A 130 6.03 22.25 10.92
C GLN A 130 7.54 22.04 11.06
N ALA A 131 8.35 22.89 10.42
CA ALA A 131 9.80 22.80 10.47
C ALA A 131 10.40 22.95 11.89
N ASP A 132 9.75 23.73 12.73
CA ASP A 132 10.16 23.99 14.12
C ASP A 132 9.72 22.90 15.13
N GLY A 133 9.09 21.82 14.64
CA GLY A 133 8.58 20.73 15.47
C GLY A 133 7.15 20.91 15.95
N SER A 134 6.55 22.09 15.79
CA SER A 134 5.12 22.30 16.01
C SER A 134 4.27 21.63 14.93
N HIS A 135 2.95 21.66 15.05
CA HIS A 135 2.02 21.06 14.08
C HIS A 135 0.92 22.05 13.73
N ALA A 136 0.35 21.89 12.56
CA ALA A 136 -0.88 22.56 12.15
C ALA A 136 -1.99 21.53 11.92
N LEU A 137 -3.20 21.87 12.34
CA LEU A 137 -4.42 21.19 11.96
C LEU A 137 -5.10 22.02 10.87
N ALA A 138 -5.16 21.51 9.67
CA ALA A 138 -5.84 22.13 8.53
C ALA A 138 -7.17 21.44 8.29
N GLU A 139 -8.30 22.17 8.33
CA GLU A 139 -9.58 21.73 7.79
C GLU A 139 -9.57 22.00 6.30
N LEU A 140 -9.87 20.98 5.49
CA LEU A 140 -9.76 21.05 4.05
C LEU A 140 -11.10 21.36 3.39
N GLU A 141 -11.11 22.22 2.38
CA GLU A 141 -12.26 22.46 1.54
C GLU A 141 -12.31 21.42 0.41
N LEU A 142 -13.15 20.40 0.57
CA LEU A 142 -13.18 19.24 -0.34
C LEU A 142 -13.61 19.59 -1.77
N GLN A 143 -14.27 20.73 -1.97
CA GLN A 143 -14.71 21.20 -3.28
C GLN A 143 -13.59 21.92 -4.05
N ASP A 144 -12.56 22.41 -3.36
CA ASP A 144 -11.45 23.16 -3.94
C ASP A 144 -10.31 22.25 -4.46
N PHE A 145 -10.41 20.94 -4.22
CA PHE A 145 -9.44 20.02 -4.76
C PHE A 145 -9.58 19.91 -6.29
N GLN A 146 -8.47 20.11 -6.96
CA GLN A 146 -8.37 19.87 -8.39
C GLN A 146 -8.61 18.39 -8.70
N PRO A 147 -9.13 18.04 -9.89
CA PRO A 147 -9.26 16.64 -10.29
C PRO A 147 -7.88 15.99 -10.41
N CYS A 148 -7.85 14.68 -10.43
CA CYS A 148 -6.70 13.96 -10.94
C CYS A 148 -6.72 14.01 -12.48
N GLY A 149 -5.55 14.01 -13.13
CA GLY A 149 -5.51 14.16 -14.58
C GLY A 149 -6.08 12.95 -15.30
N VAL A 150 -6.84 13.22 -16.36
CA VAL A 150 -7.38 12.20 -17.27
C VAL A 150 -6.91 12.54 -18.67
N ARG A 151 -6.06 11.70 -19.27
CA ARG A 151 -5.78 11.79 -20.71
C ARG A 151 -6.64 10.79 -21.45
N GLY A 152 -7.43 11.30 -22.42
CA GLY A 152 -7.96 10.49 -23.49
C GLY A 152 -6.83 10.16 -24.46
N ASP A 153 -6.78 8.93 -24.92
CA ASP A 153 -6.10 8.31 -26.07
C ASP A 153 -4.82 8.89 -26.69
N GLU A 154 -4.14 9.85 -26.07
CA GLU A 154 -2.83 10.35 -26.52
C GLU A 154 -1.65 9.76 -25.73
N ALA A 155 -1.69 8.49 -25.38
CA ALA A 155 -0.45 7.75 -25.24
C ALA A 155 0.07 7.48 -26.66
N PRO A 156 1.35 7.78 -26.99
CA PRO A 156 1.91 7.35 -28.25
C PRO A 156 1.75 5.83 -28.30
N ALA A 157 0.96 5.35 -29.26
CA ALA A 157 0.79 3.95 -29.54
C ALA A 157 2.18 3.38 -29.87
N ALA A 158 2.82 2.75 -28.90
CA ALA A 158 3.83 1.77 -29.20
C ALA A 158 3.10 0.66 -29.98
N ALA A 159 3.31 0.64 -31.27
CA ALA A 159 2.75 -0.37 -32.15
C ALA A 159 3.21 -1.74 -31.67
N HIS A 160 2.34 -2.44 -30.98
CA HIS A 160 2.43 -3.88 -30.83
C HIS A 160 1.40 -4.50 -31.76
N ASP A 161 1.87 -4.96 -32.91
CA ASP A 161 1.18 -5.95 -33.73
C ASP A 161 0.97 -7.20 -32.85
N GLY A 162 -0.20 -7.30 -32.24
CA GLY A 162 -0.65 -8.43 -31.46
C GLY A 162 -1.90 -9.02 -32.07
N GLY A 163 -1.74 -10.15 -32.75
CA GLY A 163 -2.80 -10.89 -33.38
C GLY A 163 -3.98 -11.19 -32.48
N ALA A 164 -5.16 -11.03 -33.03
CA ALA A 164 -6.44 -11.39 -32.47
C ALA A 164 -6.45 -12.85 -32.00
N ALA A 165 -6.64 -13.09 -30.71
CA ALA A 165 -7.02 -14.38 -30.17
C ALA A 165 -8.46 -14.29 -29.66
N GLY A 166 -9.28 -15.15 -30.20
CA GLY A 166 -10.73 -15.18 -30.10
C GLY A 166 -11.25 -15.41 -28.68
N ALA A 167 -12.39 -14.81 -28.45
CA ALA A 167 -13.26 -15.08 -27.33
C ALA A 167 -13.71 -16.56 -27.33
N SER A 168 -13.54 -17.24 -26.20
CA SER A 168 -14.26 -18.48 -25.94
C SER A 168 -14.51 -18.69 -24.45
N ALA A 169 -15.81 -18.85 -24.19
CA ALA A 169 -16.43 -19.63 -23.12
C ALA A 169 -16.28 -19.21 -21.66
N ALA A 170 -17.41 -18.70 -21.16
CA ALA A 170 -17.79 -18.69 -19.77
C ALA A 170 -17.63 -20.09 -19.13
N ALA A 171 -16.77 -20.18 -18.13
CA ALA A 171 -16.79 -21.27 -17.16
C ALA A 171 -17.18 -20.67 -15.80
N SER A 172 -18.38 -20.99 -15.35
CA SER A 172 -18.85 -20.78 -13.98
C SER A 172 -17.95 -21.58 -13.05
N ALA A 173 -17.00 -20.93 -12.40
CA ALA A 173 -16.26 -21.50 -11.31
C ALA A 173 -16.77 -20.86 -10.02
N THR A 174 -17.54 -21.64 -9.24
CA THR A 174 -17.73 -21.42 -7.81
C THR A 174 -16.38 -21.52 -7.12
N ALA A 175 -15.72 -20.39 -6.95
CA ALA A 175 -14.50 -20.30 -6.17
C ALA A 175 -14.85 -20.37 -4.70
N SER A 176 -14.65 -21.52 -4.10
CA SER A 176 -14.51 -21.67 -2.66
C SER A 176 -13.33 -20.80 -2.21
N ALA A 177 -13.58 -19.90 -1.26
CA ALA A 177 -12.56 -19.09 -0.62
C ALA A 177 -11.64 -20.00 0.22
N THR A 178 -10.55 -20.46 -0.37
CA THR A 178 -9.47 -21.13 0.34
C THR A 178 -8.21 -20.31 0.16
N GLY A 179 -7.77 -19.68 1.28
CA GLY A 179 -6.41 -19.18 1.46
C GLY A 179 -5.96 -18.17 0.43
N ALA A 180 -6.18 -16.85 0.70
CA ALA A 180 -5.43 -15.83 0.02
C ALA A 180 -3.93 -16.10 0.27
N ALA A 181 -3.21 -16.50 -0.77
CA ALA A 181 -1.76 -16.36 -0.79
C ALA A 181 -1.49 -14.89 -0.45
N THR A 182 -0.72 -14.61 0.60
CA THR A 182 -0.28 -13.25 0.91
C THR A 182 0.50 -12.77 -0.31
N ALA A 183 -0.10 -11.90 -1.11
CA ALA A 183 0.60 -11.21 -2.16
C ALA A 183 1.83 -10.56 -1.52
N GLY A 184 3.00 -10.67 -2.15
CA GLY A 184 4.21 -10.01 -1.68
C GLY A 184 3.94 -8.52 -1.49
N ALA A 185 4.69 -7.86 -0.61
CA ALA A 185 4.59 -6.42 -0.47
C ALA A 185 5.00 -5.74 -1.79
N ILE A 186 4.22 -4.75 -2.21
CA ILE A 186 4.57 -3.90 -3.35
C ILE A 186 5.50 -2.81 -2.85
N ARG A 187 6.73 -2.80 -3.31
CA ARG A 187 7.78 -1.85 -2.91
C ARG A 187 7.63 -0.55 -3.68
N VAL A 188 7.47 0.56 -2.97
CA VAL A 188 7.30 1.88 -3.59
C VAL A 188 8.49 2.78 -3.29
N LEU A 189 9.08 3.41 -4.32
CA LEU A 189 10.06 4.46 -4.21
C LEU A 189 9.34 5.80 -4.40
N GLU A 190 9.34 6.62 -3.34
CA GLU A 190 8.67 7.92 -3.38
C GLU A 190 9.68 9.05 -3.41
N LEU A 191 9.74 9.73 -4.54
CA LEU A 191 10.59 10.89 -4.73
C LEU A 191 9.84 12.17 -4.34
N TYR A 192 10.58 13.27 -4.16
CA TYR A 192 10.00 14.58 -3.91
C TYR A 192 10.85 15.69 -4.53
N THR A 193 10.21 16.78 -4.95
CA THR A 193 10.90 17.94 -5.50
C THR A 193 11.43 18.87 -4.39
N ALA A 194 12.44 19.69 -4.73
CA ALA A 194 12.89 20.77 -3.85
C ALA A 194 11.77 21.72 -3.45
N GLU A 195 10.79 21.90 -4.33
CA GLU A 195 9.63 22.73 -4.05
C GLU A 195 8.75 22.12 -2.96
N ALA A 196 8.39 20.84 -3.07
CA ALA A 196 7.64 20.13 -2.03
C ALA A 196 8.40 20.12 -0.70
N GLU A 197 9.71 19.89 -0.72
CA GLU A 197 10.57 19.97 0.47
C GLU A 197 10.52 21.35 1.13
N ARG A 198 10.67 22.42 0.34
CA ARG A 198 10.65 23.80 0.83
C ARG A 198 9.27 24.16 1.40
N GLU A 199 8.19 23.81 0.69
CA GLU A 199 6.82 24.13 1.11
C GLU A 199 6.44 23.38 2.39
N LEU A 200 6.91 22.15 2.57
CA LEU A 200 6.67 21.35 3.79
C LEU A 200 7.65 21.67 4.92
N GLY A 201 8.56 22.64 4.73
CA GLY A 201 9.47 23.09 5.78
C GLY A 201 10.65 22.15 6.02
N GLY A 202 11.01 21.33 5.03
CA GLY A 202 12.23 20.54 5.03
C GLY A 202 12.04 19.04 4.88
N ARG A 203 13.14 18.36 4.67
CA ARG A 203 13.22 16.92 4.35
C ARG A 203 12.42 16.01 5.29
N SER A 204 12.57 16.20 6.60
CA SER A 204 11.88 15.32 7.56
C SER A 204 10.36 15.46 7.54
N SER A 205 9.83 16.63 7.14
CA SER A 205 8.38 16.84 6.98
C SER A 205 7.84 16.17 5.71
N VAL A 206 8.53 16.34 4.57
CA VAL A 206 8.10 15.71 3.32
C VAL A 206 8.17 14.19 3.42
N GLU A 207 9.24 13.63 3.98
CA GLU A 207 9.37 12.18 4.18
C GLU A 207 8.30 11.62 5.13
N LEU A 208 7.90 12.38 6.16
CA LEU A 208 6.83 11.97 7.07
C LEU A 208 5.45 12.04 6.40
N LEU A 209 5.20 13.05 5.55
CA LEU A 209 3.97 13.13 4.73
C LEU A 209 3.90 11.97 3.74
N ILE A 210 5.00 11.66 3.03
CA ILE A 210 5.10 10.50 2.14
C ILE A 210 4.75 9.22 2.90
N ALA A 211 5.36 9.01 4.08
CA ALA A 211 5.07 7.84 4.90
C ALA A 211 3.59 7.78 5.30
N ASN A 212 2.98 8.90 5.68
CA ASN A 212 1.54 8.98 6.00
C ASN A 212 0.66 8.67 4.76
N SER A 213 1.07 9.09 3.56
CA SER A 213 0.36 8.79 2.31
C SER A 213 0.35 7.29 2.00
N VAL A 214 1.49 6.61 2.19
CA VAL A 214 1.60 5.14 2.06
C VAL A 214 0.77 4.42 3.12
N ASP A 215 0.79 4.90 4.36
CA ASP A 215 0.03 4.31 5.45
C ASP A 215 -1.49 4.51 5.25
N LEU A 216 -1.90 5.66 4.70
CA LEU A 216 -3.29 5.91 4.28
C LEU A 216 -3.72 4.94 3.17
N ALA A 217 -2.90 4.78 2.12
CA ALA A 217 -3.21 3.84 1.04
C ALA A 217 -3.38 2.41 1.57
N ASN A 218 -2.49 1.96 2.45
CA ASN A 218 -2.61 0.65 3.10
C ASN A 218 -3.88 0.51 3.94
N ALA A 219 -4.30 1.57 4.65
CA ALA A 219 -5.55 1.58 5.40
C ALA A 219 -6.77 1.46 4.48
N LEU A 220 -6.78 2.19 3.35
CA LEU A 220 -7.85 2.09 2.36
C LEU A 220 -7.89 0.72 1.68
N PHE A 221 -6.73 0.14 1.38
CA PHE A 221 -6.64 -1.21 0.80
C PHE A 221 -7.27 -2.25 1.73
N GLU A 222 -6.88 -2.24 3.00
CA GLU A 222 -7.43 -3.14 4.01
C GLU A 222 -8.95 -3.00 4.15
N ASP A 223 -9.46 -1.76 4.29
CA ASP A 223 -10.89 -1.50 4.49
C ASP A 223 -11.72 -1.84 3.26
N SER A 224 -11.16 -1.65 2.06
CA SER A 224 -11.82 -2.00 0.80
C SER A 224 -11.76 -3.49 0.47
N GLY A 225 -10.76 -4.22 0.99
CA GLY A 225 -10.53 -5.64 0.67
C GLY A 225 -9.54 -5.86 -0.47
N VAL A 226 -8.65 -4.88 -0.72
CA VAL A 226 -7.50 -5.07 -1.61
C VAL A 226 -6.43 -5.89 -0.87
N GLY A 227 -6.03 -7.01 -1.45
CA GLY A 227 -5.05 -7.94 -0.87
C GLY A 227 -3.59 -7.49 -0.99
N ALA A 228 -3.33 -6.30 -1.53
CA ALA A 228 -2.01 -5.72 -1.64
C ALA A 228 -1.62 -4.92 -0.39
N ARG A 229 -0.31 -4.82 -0.14
CA ARG A 229 0.27 -3.93 0.86
C ARG A 229 1.45 -3.18 0.24
N LEU A 230 1.48 -1.87 0.40
CA LEU A 230 2.61 -1.04 -0.01
C LEU A 230 3.70 -1.04 1.08
N GLU A 231 4.95 -1.13 0.66
CA GLU A 231 6.14 -0.96 1.49
C GLU A 231 6.99 0.17 0.94
N LEU A 232 7.23 1.21 1.74
CA LEU A 232 8.09 2.32 1.34
C LEU A 232 9.54 1.83 1.28
N ALA A 233 10.04 1.61 0.06
CA ALA A 233 11.39 1.12 -0.21
C ALA A 233 12.46 2.21 -0.03
N GLY A 234 12.08 3.46 -0.21
CA GLY A 234 12.96 4.61 -0.02
C GLY A 234 12.30 5.92 -0.40
N THR A 235 12.99 7.01 -0.04
CA THR A 235 12.65 8.38 -0.45
C THR A 235 13.93 9.09 -0.93
N ALA A 236 13.81 9.93 -1.95
CA ALA A 236 14.92 10.76 -2.42
C ALA A 236 14.38 12.04 -3.05
N ARG A 237 15.20 13.10 -3.02
CA ARG A 237 14.91 14.32 -3.76
C ARG A 237 15.25 14.13 -5.24
N TRP A 238 14.36 14.62 -6.11
CA TRP A 238 14.55 14.62 -7.55
C TRP A 238 13.95 15.88 -8.18
N ASP A 239 14.77 16.62 -8.93
CA ASP A 239 14.43 17.90 -9.59
C ASP A 239 14.75 17.84 -11.10
N GLY A 240 14.51 16.70 -11.73
CA GLY A 240 14.93 16.43 -13.11
C GLY A 240 14.14 17.16 -14.20
N THR A 241 13.10 17.94 -13.84
CA THR A 241 12.35 18.79 -14.79
C THR A 241 11.94 20.10 -14.15
N ALA A 242 11.87 21.14 -14.95
CA ALA A 242 11.35 22.46 -14.55
C ALA A 242 9.85 22.61 -14.87
N SER A 243 9.22 21.62 -15.50
CA SER A 243 7.80 21.66 -15.82
C SER A 243 6.94 21.56 -14.55
N THR A 244 5.83 22.27 -14.55
CA THR A 244 4.76 22.17 -13.54
C THR A 244 3.52 21.44 -14.07
N GLU A 245 3.51 21.13 -15.38
CA GLU A 245 2.45 20.34 -16.01
C GLU A 245 2.68 18.84 -15.68
N LEU A 246 1.76 18.22 -14.95
CA LEU A 246 1.99 16.92 -14.31
C LEU A 246 2.21 15.77 -15.30
N TRP A 247 1.62 15.80 -16.50
CA TRP A 247 1.87 14.78 -17.52
C TRP A 247 3.29 14.86 -18.08
N THR A 248 3.79 16.07 -18.29
CA THR A 248 5.18 16.31 -18.68
C THR A 248 6.14 15.87 -17.57
N VAL A 249 5.78 16.13 -16.31
CA VAL A 249 6.55 15.68 -15.15
C VAL A 249 6.56 14.15 -15.06
N LEU A 250 5.42 13.49 -15.23
CA LEU A 250 5.31 12.03 -15.22
C LEU A 250 6.17 11.40 -16.33
N GLU A 251 6.14 11.96 -17.53
CA GLU A 251 6.96 11.45 -18.64
C GLU A 251 8.47 11.67 -18.39
N ALA A 252 8.85 12.82 -17.86
CA ALA A 252 10.22 13.09 -17.45
C ALA A 252 10.68 12.11 -16.35
N LEU A 253 9.85 11.88 -15.35
CA LEU A 253 10.12 10.94 -14.26
C LEU A 253 10.34 9.52 -14.79
N ARG A 254 9.48 9.07 -15.69
CA ARG A 254 9.50 7.72 -16.26
C ARG A 254 10.74 7.48 -17.15
N THR A 255 11.19 8.49 -17.87
CA THR A 255 12.29 8.39 -18.85
C THR A 255 13.66 8.75 -18.27
N ALA A 256 13.74 9.27 -17.05
CA ALA A 256 14.97 9.72 -16.42
C ALA A 256 15.89 8.54 -16.04
N PRO A 257 17.16 8.50 -16.53
CA PRO A 257 18.08 7.42 -16.24
C PRO A 257 18.46 7.30 -14.76
N ASP A 258 18.55 8.42 -14.04
CA ASP A 258 18.85 8.49 -12.62
C ASP A 258 17.68 7.94 -11.77
N VAL A 259 16.43 8.23 -12.15
CA VAL A 259 15.23 7.63 -11.52
C VAL A 259 15.19 6.12 -11.76
N ARG A 260 15.51 5.67 -12.98
CA ARG A 260 15.62 4.24 -13.29
C ARG A 260 16.71 3.56 -12.44
N ALA A 261 17.85 4.22 -12.24
CA ALA A 261 18.91 3.71 -11.37
C ALA A 261 18.47 3.63 -9.91
N LEU A 262 17.74 4.65 -9.40
CA LEU A 262 17.17 4.64 -8.05
C LEU A 262 16.11 3.53 -7.91
N ARG A 263 15.20 3.39 -8.88
CA ARG A 263 14.20 2.31 -8.90
C ARG A 263 14.87 0.94 -8.77
N LYS A 264 15.93 0.70 -9.56
CA LYS A 264 16.71 -0.55 -9.51
C LYS A 264 17.39 -0.74 -8.15
N ALA A 265 18.08 0.28 -7.64
CA ALA A 265 18.82 0.21 -6.38
C ALA A 265 17.92 -0.10 -5.18
N HIS A 266 16.67 0.40 -5.20
CA HIS A 266 15.68 0.15 -4.16
C HIS A 266 14.83 -1.09 -4.42
N GLY A 267 14.96 -1.75 -5.57
CA GLY A 267 14.08 -2.85 -5.99
C GLY A 267 12.62 -2.42 -5.95
N ALA A 268 12.32 -1.22 -6.46
CA ALA A 268 11.00 -0.63 -6.34
C ALA A 268 10.09 -1.05 -7.50
N ASP A 269 8.92 -1.56 -7.15
CA ASP A 269 7.88 -1.97 -8.10
C ASP A 269 7.18 -0.76 -8.70
N LEU A 270 6.85 0.23 -7.86
CA LEU A 270 6.24 1.49 -8.25
C LEU A 270 7.19 2.65 -7.94
N VAL A 271 7.08 3.72 -8.70
CA VAL A 271 7.81 4.97 -8.44
C VAL A 271 6.82 6.14 -8.44
N GLY A 272 6.83 6.93 -7.38
CA GLY A 272 6.05 8.15 -7.27
C GLY A 272 6.92 9.39 -7.13
N LEU A 273 6.32 10.56 -7.42
CA LEU A 273 6.92 11.86 -7.18
C LEU A 273 5.93 12.79 -6.49
N PHE A 274 6.32 13.33 -5.35
CA PHE A 274 5.60 14.40 -4.66
C PHE A 274 6.10 15.76 -5.14
N VAL A 275 5.20 16.54 -5.74
CA VAL A 275 5.49 17.89 -6.24
C VAL A 275 4.90 18.97 -5.33
N GLY A 276 5.24 20.24 -5.57
CA GLY A 276 4.65 21.40 -4.89
C GLY A 276 3.14 21.46 -4.99
N GLY A 277 2.50 22.27 -4.14
CA GLY A 277 1.07 22.49 -4.15
C GLY A 277 0.61 23.48 -5.23
N GLY A 278 -0.65 23.38 -5.68
CA GLY A 278 -1.32 24.41 -6.50
C GLY A 278 -1.25 24.24 -8.01
N GLY A 279 -1.02 23.02 -8.52
CA GLY A 279 -1.12 22.72 -9.96
C GLY A 279 -2.55 22.60 -10.48
N GLU A 280 -2.70 22.37 -11.79
CA GLU A 280 -3.99 22.14 -12.47
C GLU A 280 -4.65 20.81 -12.03
N TYR A 281 -3.84 19.84 -11.65
CA TYR A 281 -4.28 18.53 -11.19
C TYR A 281 -3.71 18.22 -9.81
N CYS A 282 -4.45 17.46 -9.03
CA CYS A 282 -3.99 16.90 -7.75
C CYS A 282 -3.00 15.74 -7.91
N GLY A 283 -3.10 15.02 -9.01
CA GLY A 283 -2.20 13.93 -9.35
C GLY A 283 -2.43 13.40 -10.75
N VAL A 284 -1.50 12.61 -11.23
CA VAL A 284 -1.56 11.84 -12.48
C VAL A 284 -0.85 10.51 -12.27
N GLY A 285 -1.45 9.42 -12.72
CA GLY A 285 -0.85 8.09 -12.65
C GLY A 285 -0.99 7.33 -13.96
N SER A 286 0.03 6.56 -14.32
CA SER A 286 -0.08 5.65 -15.45
C SER A 286 -1.05 4.52 -15.11
N LEU A 287 -2.02 4.30 -15.98
CA LEU A 287 -2.90 3.15 -15.87
C LEU A 287 -2.13 1.87 -16.23
N TYR A 288 -2.19 0.87 -15.36
CA TYR A 288 -1.58 -0.42 -15.64
C TYR A 288 -2.34 -1.16 -16.76
N ASP A 289 -1.64 -1.42 -17.85
CA ASP A 289 -2.12 -2.12 -19.05
C ASP A 289 -1.43 -3.47 -19.29
N GLY A 290 -0.65 -3.94 -18.34
CA GLY A 290 0.20 -5.13 -18.44
C GLY A 290 1.70 -4.81 -18.51
N ASN A 291 2.08 -3.53 -18.67
CA ASN A 291 3.47 -3.10 -18.78
C ASN A 291 3.99 -2.51 -17.45
N PRO A 292 4.86 -3.22 -16.69
CA PRO A 292 5.42 -2.72 -15.45
C PRO A 292 6.35 -1.51 -15.60
N GLU A 293 6.83 -1.20 -16.82
CA GLU A 293 7.59 0.03 -17.12
C GLU A 293 6.73 1.29 -16.98
N LEU A 294 5.40 1.17 -16.94
CA LEU A 294 4.48 2.27 -16.76
C LEU A 294 4.05 2.49 -15.29
N ALA A 295 4.59 1.75 -14.34
CA ALA A 295 4.19 1.83 -12.94
C ALA A 295 4.74 3.07 -12.22
N TYR A 296 4.31 4.26 -12.69
CA TYR A 296 4.71 5.58 -12.19
C TYR A 296 3.51 6.47 -11.89
N HIS A 297 3.67 7.38 -10.94
CA HIS A 297 2.69 8.40 -10.60
C HIS A 297 3.34 9.70 -10.09
N VAL A 298 2.60 10.80 -10.18
CA VAL A 298 2.96 12.11 -9.63
C VAL A 298 1.79 12.63 -8.82
N VAL A 299 2.03 13.21 -7.65
CA VAL A 299 1.00 13.76 -6.79
C VAL A 299 1.43 15.08 -6.17
N SER A 300 0.53 16.07 -6.13
CA SER A 300 0.72 17.27 -5.32
C SER A 300 0.65 16.91 -3.84
N TRP A 301 1.63 17.35 -3.04
CA TRP A 301 1.67 17.05 -1.62
C TRP A 301 0.41 17.52 -0.88
N SER A 302 -0.17 18.66 -1.30
CA SER A 302 -1.37 19.25 -0.67
C SER A 302 -2.63 18.43 -0.87
N CYS A 303 -2.67 17.58 -1.91
CA CYS A 303 -3.79 16.69 -2.24
C CYS A 303 -3.58 15.25 -1.76
N ALA A 304 -2.34 14.87 -1.45
CA ALA A 304 -1.94 13.47 -1.32
C ALA A 304 -2.79 12.68 -0.32
N VAL A 305 -3.03 13.23 0.87
CA VAL A 305 -3.79 12.55 1.93
C VAL A 305 -5.23 13.04 2.03
N GLY A 306 -5.48 14.34 2.14
CA GLY A 306 -6.82 14.89 2.39
C GLY A 306 -7.79 14.65 1.25
N ASN A 307 -7.35 14.73 0.00
CA ASN A 307 -8.13 14.36 -1.19
C ASN A 307 -8.00 12.88 -1.54
N MET A 308 -7.17 12.13 -0.85
CA MET A 308 -6.83 10.74 -1.19
C MET A 308 -6.24 10.58 -2.60
N SER A 309 -5.52 11.61 -3.10
CA SER A 309 -4.95 11.55 -4.45
C SER A 309 -3.81 10.54 -4.54
N TYR A 310 -2.99 10.39 -3.49
CA TYR A 310 -1.95 9.36 -3.51
C TYR A 310 -2.51 7.94 -3.68
N PRO A 311 -3.45 7.44 -2.84
CA PRO A 311 -4.05 6.13 -3.09
C PRO A 311 -4.82 6.04 -4.41
N HIS A 312 -5.33 7.15 -4.95
CA HIS A 312 -5.97 7.19 -6.27
C HIS A 312 -4.96 6.89 -7.38
N GLU A 313 -3.81 7.60 -7.41
CA GLU A 313 -2.79 7.39 -8.45
C GLU A 313 -2.13 6.01 -8.36
N VAL A 314 -1.87 5.51 -7.14
CA VAL A 314 -1.45 4.12 -6.93
C VAL A 314 -2.53 3.15 -7.42
N GLY A 315 -3.80 3.48 -7.27
CA GLY A 315 -4.92 2.71 -7.83
C GLY A 315 -4.79 2.51 -9.34
N HIS A 316 -4.43 3.56 -10.09
CA HIS A 316 -4.15 3.45 -11.53
C HIS A 316 -2.99 2.50 -11.84
N ASN A 317 -1.90 2.59 -11.08
CA ASN A 317 -0.77 1.67 -11.21
C ASN A 317 -1.15 0.20 -10.90
N LEU A 318 -2.31 -0.03 -10.28
CA LEU A 318 -2.89 -1.34 -9.99
C LEU A 318 -4.16 -1.65 -10.83
N ALA A 319 -4.32 -1.01 -11.98
CA ALA A 319 -5.43 -1.22 -12.93
C ALA A 319 -6.82 -0.75 -12.45
N ALA A 320 -6.93 0.10 -11.45
CA ALA A 320 -8.18 0.74 -11.09
C ALA A 320 -8.50 1.91 -12.03
N HIS A 321 -9.74 1.99 -12.50
CA HIS A 321 -10.23 3.04 -13.39
C HIS A 321 -11.23 3.97 -12.70
N HIS A 322 -11.45 5.14 -13.29
CA HIS A 322 -12.53 6.06 -12.93
C HIS A 322 -13.91 5.45 -13.17
N ASN A 323 -14.97 6.19 -12.81
CA ASN A 323 -16.33 5.84 -13.19
C ASN A 323 -16.51 5.85 -14.73
N PRO A 324 -17.49 5.13 -15.28
CA PRO A 324 -17.62 4.92 -16.73
C PRO A 324 -17.60 6.18 -17.57
N GLU A 325 -18.15 7.27 -17.04
CA GLU A 325 -18.27 8.56 -17.72
C GLU A 325 -16.90 9.28 -17.89
N ASN A 326 -15.95 8.95 -17.02
CA ASN A 326 -14.62 9.57 -16.95
C ASN A 326 -13.49 8.55 -17.22
N ALA A 327 -13.80 7.36 -17.66
CA ALA A 327 -12.81 6.33 -17.92
C ALA A 327 -12.49 6.28 -19.40
N TYR A 328 -11.20 6.42 -19.71
CA TYR A 328 -10.66 6.33 -21.06
C TYR A 328 -9.99 4.99 -21.25
N GLY A 329 -10.08 4.49 -22.48
CA GLY A 329 -9.53 3.19 -22.83
C GLY A 329 -10.23 2.08 -22.07
N GLY A 330 -9.92 0.86 -22.35
CA GLY A 330 -10.37 -0.01 -21.48
C GLY A 330 -10.98 -1.27 -21.79
N THR A 331 -10.39 -2.07 -21.25
CA THR A 331 -10.42 -3.46 -21.51
C THR A 331 -11.26 -4.22 -20.52
N ASP A 332 -11.50 -3.67 -19.33
CA ASP A 332 -12.25 -4.37 -18.29
C ASP A 332 -13.37 -3.48 -17.72
N GLY A 333 -14.60 -3.76 -18.14
CA GLY A 333 -15.78 -3.06 -17.63
C GLY A 333 -15.96 -3.17 -16.11
N ALA A 334 -15.31 -4.15 -15.46
CA ALA A 334 -15.40 -4.35 -14.01
C ALA A 334 -14.49 -3.42 -13.21
N SER A 335 -13.40 -2.90 -13.80
CA SER A 335 -12.37 -2.11 -13.10
C SER A 335 -12.77 -0.66 -12.79
N ARG A 336 -14.07 -0.35 -12.74
CA ARG A 336 -14.62 1.02 -12.65
C ARG A 336 -14.94 1.43 -11.22
N ALA A 337 -14.79 2.73 -10.96
CA ALA A 337 -15.27 3.36 -9.73
C ALA A 337 -16.80 3.35 -9.64
N HIS A 338 -17.29 3.45 -8.42
CA HIS A 338 -18.72 3.55 -8.13
C HIS A 338 -19.09 4.86 -7.45
N TYR A 339 -20.32 5.29 -7.67
CA TYR A 339 -20.92 6.45 -7.03
C TYR A 339 -22.44 6.28 -6.88
N LEU A 340 -23.01 6.97 -5.90
CA LEU A 340 -24.43 7.26 -5.76
C LEU A 340 -24.56 8.77 -5.60
N CYS A 341 -25.21 9.43 -6.57
CA CYS A 341 -25.33 10.88 -6.60
C CYS A 341 -25.96 11.45 -5.34
N GLY A 342 -25.33 12.45 -4.74
CA GLY A 342 -25.74 13.06 -3.48
C GLY A 342 -25.40 12.27 -2.23
N GLU A 343 -24.94 11.01 -2.36
CA GLU A 343 -24.60 10.16 -1.22
C GLU A 343 -23.09 9.93 -1.10
N PHE A 344 -22.47 9.35 -2.13
CA PHE A 344 -21.03 9.12 -2.13
C PHE A 344 -20.45 8.86 -3.53
N ARG A 345 -19.11 9.01 -3.64
CA ARG A 345 -18.26 8.46 -4.68
C ARG A 345 -17.05 7.79 -4.07
N THR A 346 -16.60 6.67 -4.65
CA THR A 346 -15.42 5.93 -4.17
C THR A 346 -14.11 6.65 -4.55
N VAL A 347 -12.96 6.17 -4.06
CA VAL A 347 -11.65 6.83 -4.24
C VAL A 347 -11.35 7.17 -5.69
N MET A 348 -11.61 6.26 -6.64
CA MET A 348 -11.40 6.47 -8.06
C MET A 348 -12.53 7.27 -8.75
N GLY A 349 -13.60 7.61 -8.03
CA GLY A 349 -14.79 8.26 -8.59
C GLY A 349 -14.60 9.76 -8.79
N TYR A 350 -14.98 10.26 -9.97
CA TYR A 350 -15.15 11.68 -10.26
C TYR A 350 -16.53 12.18 -9.83
N PRO A 351 -16.71 13.50 -9.66
CA PRO A 351 -18.02 14.06 -9.31
C PRO A 351 -19.05 13.91 -10.43
N ASP A 352 -18.63 13.88 -11.70
CA ASP A 352 -19.52 13.66 -12.82
C ASP A 352 -20.01 12.19 -12.90
N PRO A 353 -21.27 11.96 -13.27
CA PRO A 353 -22.32 12.91 -13.67
C PRO A 353 -23.08 13.54 -12.48
N CYS A 354 -22.61 13.33 -11.26
CA CYS A 354 -23.22 13.90 -10.05
C CYS A 354 -22.80 15.37 -9.86
N SER A 355 -23.11 15.95 -8.70
CA SER A 355 -22.62 17.27 -8.33
C SER A 355 -21.25 17.19 -7.66
N ALA A 356 -20.49 18.30 -7.68
CA ALA A 356 -19.23 18.43 -6.97
C ALA A 356 -19.36 18.18 -5.45
N GLN A 357 -20.57 18.32 -4.88
CA GLN A 357 -20.86 18.07 -3.48
C GLN A 357 -21.03 16.58 -3.13
N THR A 358 -21.03 15.67 -4.11
CA THR A 358 -21.06 14.22 -3.80
C THR A 358 -19.75 13.83 -3.10
N PRO A 359 -19.77 13.46 -1.82
CA PRO A 359 -18.55 13.26 -1.04
C PRO A 359 -17.76 12.05 -1.52
N ARG A 360 -16.42 12.16 -1.48
CA ARG A 360 -15.51 11.04 -1.72
C ARG A 360 -15.33 10.27 -0.43
N ILE A 361 -15.70 8.99 -0.40
CA ILE A 361 -15.50 8.11 0.76
C ILE A 361 -14.14 7.40 0.69
N ALA A 362 -13.62 7.02 1.85
CA ALA A 362 -12.32 6.34 1.99
C ALA A 362 -12.42 4.84 1.64
N MET A 363 -12.97 4.51 0.47
CA MET A 363 -13.12 3.14 -0.03
C MET A 363 -12.93 3.08 -1.55
N PHE A 364 -12.26 2.04 -2.03
CA PHE A 364 -12.32 1.64 -3.44
C PHE A 364 -13.63 0.90 -3.71
N SER A 365 -14.12 0.97 -4.96
CA SER A 365 -15.37 0.29 -5.32
C SER A 365 -15.25 -1.23 -5.17
N SER A 366 -16.23 -1.81 -4.47
CA SER A 366 -16.36 -3.25 -4.27
C SER A 366 -17.81 -3.62 -3.98
N PRO A 367 -18.39 -4.61 -4.66
CA PRO A 367 -19.74 -5.12 -4.32
C PRO A 367 -19.79 -5.85 -2.97
N LEU A 368 -18.62 -6.14 -2.37
CA LEU A 368 -18.51 -6.84 -1.09
C LEU A 368 -18.43 -5.89 0.11
N ARG A 369 -18.51 -4.58 -0.13
CA ARG A 369 -18.48 -3.54 0.92
C ARG A 369 -19.73 -2.69 0.82
N SER A 370 -20.10 -2.09 1.94
CA SER A 370 -21.24 -1.16 2.01
C SER A 370 -20.86 0.13 2.75
N TYR A 371 -21.54 1.20 2.42
CA TYR A 371 -21.50 2.48 3.10
C TYR A 371 -22.95 2.96 3.31
N ARG A 372 -23.33 3.22 4.56
CA ARG A 372 -24.71 3.59 4.95
C ARG A 372 -25.77 2.63 4.38
N GLY A 373 -25.44 1.32 4.43
CA GLY A 373 -26.33 0.27 3.94
C GLY A 373 -26.41 0.12 2.42
N GLN A 374 -25.70 0.96 1.64
CA GLN A 374 -25.62 0.85 0.19
C GLN A 374 -24.33 0.14 -0.25
N PRO A 375 -24.38 -0.77 -1.26
CA PRO A 375 -23.16 -1.37 -1.80
C PRO A 375 -22.26 -0.29 -2.41
N VAL A 376 -20.94 -0.38 -2.19
CA VAL A 376 -19.98 0.56 -2.77
C VAL A 376 -19.42 0.09 -4.10
N GLY A 377 -20.10 -0.84 -4.76
CA GLY A 377 -19.73 -1.38 -6.07
C GLY A 377 -20.83 -2.20 -6.70
N ILE A 378 -20.65 -2.58 -7.96
CA ILE A 378 -21.55 -3.43 -8.73
C ILE A 378 -20.73 -4.58 -9.33
N ALA A 379 -21.06 -5.82 -8.97
CA ALA A 379 -20.34 -7.01 -9.43
C ALA A 379 -20.24 -7.06 -10.98
N GLY A 380 -19.02 -7.25 -11.47
CA GLY A 380 -18.74 -7.31 -12.90
C GLY A 380 -18.86 -5.99 -13.66
N GLN A 381 -19.09 -4.85 -12.96
CA GLN A 381 -19.26 -3.55 -13.61
C GLN A 381 -18.49 -2.41 -12.92
N ARG A 382 -18.52 -2.36 -11.58
CA ARG A 382 -17.90 -1.29 -10.76
C ARG A 382 -17.22 -1.92 -9.56
N ASP A 383 -16.01 -2.45 -9.78
CA ASP A 383 -15.24 -3.24 -8.81
C ASP A 383 -13.74 -3.02 -9.00
N ASN A 384 -13.26 -1.85 -8.59
CA ASN A 384 -11.83 -1.55 -8.59
C ASN A 384 -11.03 -2.57 -7.77
N VAL A 385 -11.61 -3.06 -6.66
CA VAL A 385 -10.94 -4.03 -5.78
C VAL A 385 -10.64 -5.33 -6.52
N ALA A 386 -11.58 -5.84 -7.32
CA ALA A 386 -11.34 -7.04 -8.12
C ALA A 386 -10.23 -6.82 -9.16
N ALA A 387 -10.18 -5.65 -9.81
CA ALA A 387 -9.12 -5.30 -10.75
C ALA A 387 -7.75 -5.24 -10.06
N MET A 388 -7.67 -4.49 -8.96
CA MET A 388 -6.44 -4.35 -8.18
C MET A 388 -5.95 -5.71 -7.65
N ASN A 389 -6.83 -6.57 -7.17
CA ASN A 389 -6.47 -7.90 -6.67
C ASN A 389 -5.94 -8.83 -7.76
N ARG A 390 -6.41 -8.71 -9.00
CA ARG A 390 -5.83 -9.46 -10.14
C ARG A 390 -4.38 -9.05 -10.43
N VAL A 391 -4.04 -7.79 -10.20
CA VAL A 391 -2.70 -7.24 -10.47
C VAL A 391 -1.79 -7.34 -9.24
N ALA A 392 -2.32 -7.32 -8.03
CA ALA A 392 -1.59 -7.16 -6.79
C ALA A 392 -0.42 -8.15 -6.61
N SER A 393 -0.63 -9.44 -6.90
CA SER A 393 0.42 -10.45 -6.80
C SER A 393 1.54 -10.24 -7.83
N ARG A 394 1.20 -9.72 -9.01
CA ARG A 394 2.16 -9.39 -10.06
C ARG A 394 2.87 -8.07 -9.78
N ALA A 395 2.16 -7.10 -9.21
CA ALA A 395 2.71 -5.77 -8.93
C ALA A 395 3.93 -5.83 -8.00
N GLY A 396 3.97 -6.74 -7.03
CA GLY A 396 5.15 -6.96 -6.18
C GLY A 396 6.36 -7.60 -6.89
N LEU A 397 6.29 -7.74 -8.20
CA LEU A 397 7.36 -8.28 -9.07
C LEU A 397 7.75 -7.32 -10.19
N PHE A 398 7.18 -6.13 -10.23
CA PHE A 398 7.43 -5.19 -11.33
C PHE A 398 8.91 -4.79 -11.42
N ALA A 399 9.59 -4.62 -10.30
CA ALA A 399 11.02 -4.33 -10.32
C ALA A 399 11.82 -5.49 -10.93
N GLU A 400 11.47 -6.72 -10.61
CA GLU A 400 12.11 -7.90 -11.18
C GLU A 400 11.86 -7.99 -12.69
N ASP A 401 10.63 -7.75 -13.14
CA ASP A 401 10.26 -7.74 -14.56
C ASP A 401 11.02 -6.65 -15.35
N VAL A 402 11.08 -5.42 -14.80
CA VAL A 402 11.72 -4.25 -15.44
C VAL A 402 13.23 -4.40 -15.52
N PHE A 403 13.86 -5.03 -14.54
CA PHE A 403 15.32 -5.20 -14.46
C PHE A 403 15.75 -6.65 -14.65
N ALA A 404 14.96 -7.40 -15.38
CA ALA A 404 15.20 -8.80 -15.67
C ALA A 404 16.60 -9.02 -16.28
N ASP A 405 17.36 -9.94 -15.67
CA ASP A 405 18.62 -10.40 -16.20
C ASP A 405 18.40 -11.68 -17.01
N THR A 406 18.49 -11.56 -18.35
CA THR A 406 18.31 -12.68 -19.28
C THR A 406 19.63 -13.32 -19.72
N SER A 407 20.75 -13.02 -19.04
CA SER A 407 22.01 -13.70 -19.33
C SER A 407 21.88 -15.21 -19.15
N ALA A 408 22.56 -15.97 -20.00
CA ALA A 408 22.55 -17.43 -19.92
C ALA A 408 23.10 -17.90 -18.57
N CYS A 409 22.55 -18.99 -18.05
CA CYS A 409 23.12 -19.61 -16.85
C CYS A 409 24.52 -20.14 -17.14
N ALA A 410 25.49 -19.71 -16.34
CA ALA A 410 26.86 -20.21 -16.38
C ALA A 410 27.11 -21.03 -15.11
N ALA A 411 27.09 -22.37 -15.23
CA ALA A 411 27.31 -23.26 -14.11
C ALA A 411 28.74 -23.14 -13.61
N ASP A 412 28.89 -23.00 -12.30
CA ASP A 412 30.17 -23.01 -11.60
C ASP A 412 30.04 -23.70 -10.21
N ASP A 413 31.06 -23.56 -9.36
CA ASP A 413 31.07 -24.16 -8.02
C ASP A 413 29.94 -23.65 -7.10
N ALA A 414 29.33 -22.50 -7.37
CA ALA A 414 28.29 -21.87 -6.56
C ALA A 414 26.96 -21.71 -7.32
N THR A 415 26.96 -21.96 -8.61
CA THR A 415 25.83 -21.75 -9.50
C THR A 415 25.33 -23.05 -10.10
N LEU A 416 24.07 -23.38 -9.82
CA LEU A 416 23.38 -24.56 -10.36
C LEU A 416 22.50 -24.14 -11.53
N CYS A 417 22.68 -24.80 -12.69
CA CYS A 417 21.85 -24.60 -13.88
C CYS A 417 20.91 -25.79 -14.10
N LEU A 418 19.61 -25.57 -13.99
CA LEU A 418 18.59 -26.61 -14.19
C LEU A 418 17.79 -26.39 -15.49
N ARG A 419 17.11 -27.43 -15.95
CA ARG A 419 16.25 -27.45 -17.15
C ARG A 419 16.96 -26.91 -18.40
N GLY A 420 18.12 -27.53 -18.70
CA GLY A 420 18.94 -27.12 -19.84
C GLY A 420 19.54 -25.73 -19.71
N GLY A 421 19.76 -25.23 -18.49
CA GLY A 421 20.29 -23.89 -18.23
C GLY A 421 19.22 -22.78 -18.19
N ARG A 422 17.94 -23.13 -18.28
CA ARG A 422 16.86 -22.15 -18.15
C ARG A 422 16.77 -21.57 -16.75
N PHE A 423 16.99 -22.35 -15.71
CA PHE A 423 16.92 -21.88 -14.33
C PHE A 423 18.29 -21.87 -13.70
N GLU A 424 18.69 -20.68 -13.24
CA GLU A 424 19.89 -20.44 -12.47
C GLU A 424 19.54 -20.38 -10.98
N LEU A 425 20.26 -21.16 -10.18
CA LEU A 425 20.08 -21.19 -8.73
C LEU A 425 21.39 -20.89 -8.03
N THR A 426 21.34 -19.99 -7.05
CA THR A 426 22.43 -19.67 -6.14
C THR A 426 21.95 -19.68 -4.71
N VAL A 427 22.82 -20.07 -3.78
CA VAL A 427 22.51 -20.05 -2.35
C VAL A 427 23.62 -19.32 -1.60
N LEU A 428 23.21 -18.32 -0.84
CA LEU A 428 24.04 -17.69 0.18
C LEU A 428 23.62 -18.23 1.55
N TRP A 429 24.58 -18.48 2.42
CA TRP A 429 24.32 -18.88 3.79
C TRP A 429 25.11 -18.02 4.77
N THR A 430 24.56 -17.82 5.97
CA THR A 430 25.16 -17.00 7.02
C THR A 430 25.80 -17.89 8.06
N ASP A 431 27.09 -17.75 8.25
CA ASP A 431 27.87 -18.50 9.23
C ASP A 431 27.56 -18.05 10.67
N ALA A 432 28.08 -18.79 11.67
CA ALA A 432 27.83 -18.49 13.08
C ALA A 432 28.42 -17.14 13.54
N ASP A 433 29.43 -16.65 12.84
CA ASP A 433 30.02 -15.31 13.06
C ASP A 433 29.29 -14.17 12.33
N GLY A 434 28.17 -14.47 11.61
CA GLY A 434 27.43 -13.51 10.81
C GLY A 434 28.00 -13.29 9.40
N THR A 435 29.08 -13.98 9.01
CA THR A 435 29.65 -13.87 7.67
C THR A 435 28.77 -14.58 6.64
N VAL A 436 28.44 -13.89 5.54
CA VAL A 436 27.68 -14.45 4.41
C VAL A 436 28.66 -15.11 3.43
N ARG A 437 28.36 -16.34 3.04
CA ARG A 437 29.19 -17.15 2.13
C ARG A 437 28.35 -17.81 1.03
N PRO A 438 28.88 -17.99 -0.19
CA PRO A 438 28.22 -18.81 -1.20
C PRO A 438 28.30 -20.30 -0.82
N ALA A 439 27.20 -21.02 -1.06
CA ALA A 439 27.15 -22.46 -0.96
C ALA A 439 27.75 -23.12 -2.21
N ARG A 440 28.17 -24.37 -2.10
CA ARG A 440 28.66 -25.16 -3.23
C ARG A 440 27.52 -25.92 -3.90
N ALA A 441 27.38 -25.75 -5.22
CA ALA A 441 26.32 -26.30 -6.05
C ALA A 441 26.69 -27.69 -6.59
N VAL A 442 25.72 -28.61 -6.57
CA VAL A 442 25.87 -29.96 -7.16
C VAL A 442 24.59 -30.30 -7.92
N GLN A 443 24.71 -30.54 -9.22
CA GLN A 443 23.59 -31.00 -10.04
C GLN A 443 23.39 -32.51 -9.87
N MET A 444 22.12 -32.92 -9.65
CA MET A 444 21.74 -34.32 -9.56
C MET A 444 21.06 -34.81 -10.83
N THR A 445 20.09 -34.03 -11.32
CA THR A 445 19.35 -34.29 -12.56
C THR A 445 19.17 -32.96 -13.30
N ASP A 446 18.51 -32.97 -14.46
CA ASP A 446 18.14 -31.74 -15.17
C ASP A 446 17.15 -30.85 -14.39
N GLU A 447 16.40 -31.41 -13.43
CA GLU A 447 15.39 -30.70 -12.66
C GLU A 447 15.77 -30.49 -11.19
N THR A 448 16.81 -31.15 -10.69
CA THR A 448 17.11 -31.24 -9.25
C THR A 448 18.59 -31.09 -8.99
N GLY A 449 18.93 -30.39 -7.91
CA GLY A 449 20.27 -30.31 -7.39
C GLY A 449 20.26 -29.96 -5.92
N TYR A 450 21.46 -29.91 -5.32
CA TYR A 450 21.63 -29.54 -3.93
C TYR A 450 22.80 -28.60 -3.73
N PHE A 451 22.84 -28.00 -2.55
CA PHE A 451 23.94 -27.18 -2.09
C PHE A 451 24.49 -27.70 -0.75
N TRP A 452 25.80 -27.54 -0.57
CA TRP A 452 26.48 -27.85 0.68
C TRP A 452 27.36 -26.68 1.15
N PHE A 453 27.65 -26.60 2.46
CA PHE A 453 28.37 -25.48 3.09
C PHE A 453 29.73 -25.90 3.66
N PHE A 454 29.77 -26.99 4.41
CA PHE A 454 30.93 -27.34 5.24
C PHE A 454 31.82 -28.40 4.63
N ARG A 455 31.24 -29.38 3.99
CA ARG A 455 31.99 -30.50 3.35
C ARG A 455 31.17 -31.12 2.24
N ASP A 456 31.89 -31.65 1.28
CA ASP A 456 31.31 -32.41 0.18
C ASP A 456 30.40 -33.56 0.69
N GLY A 457 29.29 -33.78 0.01
CA GLY A 457 28.33 -34.82 0.36
C GLY A 457 27.41 -34.51 1.53
N ASN A 458 27.59 -33.39 2.26
CA ASN A 458 26.63 -32.94 3.28
C ASN A 458 25.57 -32.04 2.64
N VAL A 459 24.41 -32.62 2.30
CA VAL A 459 23.30 -31.87 1.68
C VAL A 459 22.69 -30.92 2.68
N GLU A 460 22.81 -29.62 2.44
CA GLU A 460 22.21 -28.58 3.30
C GLU A 460 20.95 -27.99 2.72
N VAL A 461 20.90 -27.81 1.40
CA VAL A 461 19.70 -27.32 0.68
C VAL A 461 19.46 -28.20 -0.54
N LEU A 462 18.27 -28.78 -0.63
CA LEU A 462 17.83 -29.51 -1.83
C LEU A 462 16.88 -28.61 -2.62
N THR A 463 17.08 -28.56 -3.95
CA THR A 463 16.31 -27.71 -4.86
C THR A 463 15.75 -28.50 -6.02
N LYS A 464 14.55 -28.13 -6.48
CA LYS A 464 13.92 -28.74 -7.64
C LYS A 464 13.08 -27.71 -8.40
N VAL A 465 13.19 -27.70 -9.75
CA VAL A 465 12.35 -26.88 -10.63
C VAL A 465 11.61 -27.79 -11.60
N ILE A 466 10.27 -27.75 -11.56
CA ILE A 466 9.39 -28.61 -12.36
C ILE A 466 8.61 -27.76 -13.36
N ASP A 467 8.40 -28.32 -14.55
CA ASP A 467 7.50 -27.76 -15.54
C ASP A 467 6.04 -28.08 -15.18
N GLY A 468 5.33 -27.08 -14.70
CA GLY A 468 3.89 -27.11 -14.43
C GLY A 468 3.05 -26.44 -15.49
N CYS A 469 3.64 -26.08 -16.64
CA CYS A 469 2.98 -25.29 -17.69
C CYS A 469 1.66 -25.88 -18.15
N ALA A 470 1.59 -27.19 -18.30
CA ALA A 470 0.36 -27.88 -18.70
C ALA A 470 -0.71 -27.92 -17.57
N VAL A 471 -0.33 -27.61 -16.34
CA VAL A 471 -1.22 -27.67 -15.17
C VAL A 471 -1.81 -26.30 -14.83
N ASN A 472 -0.93 -25.28 -14.68
CA ASN A 472 -1.34 -23.96 -14.24
C ASN A 472 -0.58 -22.80 -14.92
N GLY A 473 0.15 -23.07 -16.01
CA GLY A 473 0.84 -22.04 -16.75
C GLY A 473 2.13 -21.53 -16.11
N ALA A 474 2.72 -22.28 -15.16
CA ALA A 474 3.90 -21.83 -14.44
C ALA A 474 4.94 -22.96 -14.25
N PHE A 475 6.23 -22.58 -14.13
CA PHE A 475 7.24 -23.46 -13.55
C PHE A 475 7.19 -23.38 -12.04
N TRP A 476 7.37 -24.53 -11.38
CA TRP A 476 7.25 -24.68 -9.94
C TRP A 476 8.62 -24.81 -9.31
N THR A 477 8.81 -24.16 -8.16
CA THR A 477 10.03 -24.25 -7.37
C THR A 477 9.77 -24.96 -6.04
N PHE A 478 10.56 -25.99 -5.75
CA PHE A 478 10.54 -26.70 -4.48
C PHE A 478 11.91 -26.62 -3.82
N LEU A 479 11.95 -26.16 -2.58
CA LEU A 479 13.17 -26.02 -1.80
C LEU A 479 12.97 -26.65 -0.42
N THR A 480 14.02 -27.29 0.09
CA THR A 480 14.07 -27.72 1.49
C THR A 480 15.49 -27.56 2.02
N GLY A 481 15.61 -27.04 3.24
CA GLY A 481 16.88 -26.90 3.93
C GLY A 481 16.96 -27.84 5.12
N MET A 482 18.14 -28.44 5.31
CA MET A 482 18.49 -29.32 6.44
C MET A 482 19.47 -28.62 7.39
N THR A 483 19.24 -27.32 7.61
CA THR A 483 20.12 -26.44 8.36
C THR A 483 19.32 -25.40 9.14
N ASP A 484 19.90 -24.87 10.21
CA ASP A 484 19.42 -23.71 10.96
C ASP A 484 20.21 -22.43 10.64
N ARG A 485 21.11 -22.48 9.65
CA ARG A 485 21.82 -21.30 9.15
C ARG A 485 20.86 -20.36 8.43
N GLY A 486 21.15 -19.06 8.48
CA GLY A 486 20.45 -18.11 7.62
C GLY A 486 20.72 -18.44 6.16
N LEU A 487 19.66 -18.49 5.36
CA LEU A 487 19.74 -18.80 3.93
C LEU A 487 19.13 -17.66 3.11
N SER A 488 19.71 -17.43 1.93
CA SER A 488 19.10 -16.70 0.83
C SER A 488 19.24 -17.54 -0.43
N VAL A 489 18.15 -18.15 -0.87
CA VAL A 489 18.09 -19.01 -2.06
C VAL A 489 17.48 -18.20 -3.20
N ARG A 490 18.28 -17.89 -4.23
CA ARG A 490 17.82 -17.18 -5.43
C ARG A 490 17.66 -18.16 -6.58
N VAL A 491 16.49 -18.11 -7.23
CA VAL A 491 16.15 -18.85 -8.46
C VAL A 491 15.81 -17.83 -9.54
N ARG A 492 16.46 -17.91 -10.69
CA ARG A 492 16.26 -17.01 -11.84
C ARG A 492 15.90 -17.83 -13.08
N ASP A 493 14.83 -17.45 -13.77
CA ASP A 493 14.52 -17.94 -15.13
C ASP A 493 15.29 -17.08 -16.14
N THR A 494 16.28 -17.65 -16.80
CA THR A 494 17.15 -16.94 -17.76
C THR A 494 16.44 -16.49 -19.02
N ARG A 495 15.26 -17.05 -19.36
CA ARG A 495 14.48 -16.63 -20.53
C ARG A 495 13.66 -15.38 -20.26
N SER A 496 12.99 -15.33 -19.12
CA SER A 496 12.19 -14.17 -18.72
C SER A 496 13.00 -13.15 -17.91
N GLY A 497 14.12 -13.57 -17.31
CA GLY A 497 14.92 -12.79 -16.37
C GLY A 497 14.28 -12.69 -14.99
N LEU A 498 13.08 -13.22 -14.77
CA LEU A 498 12.42 -13.26 -13.48
C LEU A 498 13.27 -13.98 -12.45
N ALA A 499 13.36 -13.44 -11.25
CA ALA A 499 14.02 -14.08 -10.12
C ALA A 499 13.07 -14.19 -8.92
N ARG A 500 13.30 -15.22 -8.10
CA ARG A 500 12.64 -15.43 -6.81
C ARG A 500 13.72 -15.62 -5.76
N THR A 501 13.53 -15.01 -4.61
CA THR A 501 14.41 -15.18 -3.46
C THR A 501 13.62 -15.70 -2.28
N TYR A 502 14.18 -16.72 -1.61
CA TYR A 502 13.58 -17.38 -0.46
C TYR A 502 14.56 -17.32 0.70
N ASP A 503 14.21 -16.58 1.75
CA ASP A 503 15.10 -16.27 2.86
C ASP A 503 14.73 -17.01 4.14
N SER A 504 15.74 -17.31 4.98
CA SER A 504 15.53 -17.70 6.37
C SER A 504 16.47 -16.96 7.32
N THR A 505 16.01 -16.79 8.55
CA THR A 505 16.81 -16.13 9.60
C THR A 505 17.73 -17.16 10.28
N PRO A 506 18.98 -16.80 10.62
CA PRO A 506 19.88 -17.65 11.41
C PRO A 506 19.22 -18.14 12.72
N GLY A 507 19.49 -19.40 13.09
CA GLY A 507 18.95 -20.05 14.27
C GLY A 507 17.51 -20.57 14.10
N ARG A 508 16.96 -20.53 12.87
CA ARG A 508 15.66 -21.12 12.54
C ARG A 508 15.79 -22.10 11.39
N ALA A 509 15.16 -23.26 11.53
CA ALA A 509 15.10 -24.24 10.45
C ALA A 509 14.45 -23.62 9.21
N PHE A 510 15.03 -23.84 8.04
CA PHE A 510 14.47 -23.40 6.77
C PHE A 510 13.14 -24.13 6.52
N ARG A 511 12.08 -23.38 6.34
CA ARG A 511 10.76 -23.96 6.02
C ARG A 511 10.74 -24.44 4.58
N PRO A 512 10.25 -25.68 4.30
CA PRO A 512 10.09 -26.13 2.94
C PRO A 512 9.25 -25.17 2.10
N VAL A 513 9.73 -24.83 0.91
CA VAL A 513 9.03 -23.99 -0.07
C VAL A 513 8.38 -24.92 -1.11
N GLN A 514 7.12 -24.66 -1.42
CA GLN A 514 6.36 -25.32 -2.47
C GLN A 514 5.66 -24.24 -3.30
N ASP A 515 6.46 -23.51 -4.09
CA ASP A 515 5.95 -22.42 -4.92
C ASP A 515 5.56 -22.94 -6.31
N THR A 516 4.28 -23.25 -6.48
CA THR A 516 3.70 -23.73 -7.74
C THR A 516 3.32 -22.59 -8.71
N ALA A 517 3.57 -21.34 -8.35
CA ALA A 517 3.36 -20.16 -9.20
C ALA A 517 4.66 -19.37 -9.40
N ALA A 518 5.82 -19.96 -9.10
CA ALA A 518 7.10 -19.28 -9.07
C ALA A 518 7.41 -18.51 -10.36
N PHE A 519 7.23 -19.14 -11.52
CA PHE A 519 7.56 -18.53 -12.81
C PHE A 519 6.44 -18.74 -13.83
N PRO A 520 5.54 -17.76 -14.01
CA PRO A 520 4.47 -17.81 -15.01
C PRO A 520 5.01 -17.47 -16.42
N SER A 521 6.05 -18.16 -16.84
CA SER A 521 6.84 -17.89 -18.04
C SER A 521 6.90 -19.11 -18.98
N CYS A 522 5.76 -19.73 -19.21
CA CYS A 522 5.66 -20.96 -19.99
C CYS A 522 5.85 -20.80 -21.51
N ASN A 523 5.91 -19.58 -22.04
CA ASN A 523 6.02 -19.27 -23.47
C ASN A 523 7.46 -19.28 -23.97
#